data_5a7a10d6b67fd0d31024ea7fea877e93
#
_entry.id   5a7a10d6b67fd0d31024ea7fea877e93
#
_cell.length_a   1.000
_cell.length_b   1.000
_cell.length_c   1.000
_cell.angle_alpha   90.00
_cell.angle_beta   90.00
_cell.angle_gamma   90.00
#
_symmetry.space_group_name_H-M   'P 1'
#
loop_
_entity.id
_entity.type
_entity.pdbx_description
1 polymer ?
#
loop_
_entity_poly.entity_id
_entity_poly.type
_entity_poly.pdbx_seq_one_letter_code
_entity_poly.pdbx_strand_id
1 'polypeptide(L)'
;TDWGIPGIFGWYASGDDGTLKNGSERMPSIAPWAKFTSFMGSANFYPTGFNDIGTNYQGTWGLGCQVRDISFVDDLTHVFRVAYWRGTNSTSMAKYASSRDSWNYGVDQIPNKAGIYLTTEDSLIEFNLDSYYQMYENLKIGLELAYIINNMSHDVWQDSDKTYFSNASMAKQDVWRVTLYFGYSF
;
A
#
# COMPACT_ATOMS: atom_id res chain seq x y z
N THR A 1 13.92 19.95 -21.80
CA THR A 1 13.09 18.73 -21.77
C THR A 1 13.94 17.60 -21.20
N ASP A 2 13.62 17.15 -20.03
CA ASP A 2 14.37 16.09 -19.37
C ASP A 2 13.58 14.78 -19.44
N TRP A 3 14.19 13.77 -20.05
CA TRP A 3 13.59 12.45 -20.24
C TRP A 3 13.49 11.64 -18.95
N GLY A 4 14.00 12.20 -17.85
CA GLY A 4 13.95 11.62 -16.53
C GLY A 4 15.12 10.72 -16.20
N ILE A 5 15.16 10.30 -14.93
CA ILE A 5 16.19 9.45 -14.36
C ILE A 5 15.59 8.07 -14.10
N PRO A 6 16.02 7.03 -14.83
CA PRO A 6 15.57 5.67 -14.56
C PRO A 6 16.16 5.14 -13.25
N GLY A 7 15.43 4.28 -12.59
CA GLY A 7 15.87 3.64 -11.37
C GLY A 7 15.14 2.33 -11.10
N ILE A 8 15.75 1.50 -10.29
CA ILE A 8 15.15 0.29 -9.73
C ILE A 8 15.17 0.39 -8.22
N PHE A 9 14.22 -0.22 -7.56
CA PHE A 9 14.15 -0.30 -6.10
C PHE A 9 13.58 -1.63 -5.67
N GLY A 10 13.86 -2.02 -4.44
CA GLY A 10 13.30 -3.24 -3.85
C GLY A 10 13.24 -3.11 -2.33
N TRP A 11 12.43 -3.94 -1.72
CA TRP A 11 12.27 -3.99 -0.26
C TRP A 11 11.96 -5.42 0.19
N TYR A 12 12.21 -5.65 1.46
CA TYR A 12 11.80 -6.84 2.17
C TYR A 12 11.46 -6.48 3.61
N ALA A 13 10.31 -6.94 4.07
CA ALA A 13 9.90 -6.86 5.46
C ALA A 13 9.35 -8.22 5.90
N SER A 14 9.84 -8.73 7.03
CA SER A 14 9.37 -9.99 7.57
C SER A 14 7.88 -9.95 7.85
N GLY A 15 7.21 -11.05 7.57
CA GLY A 15 5.84 -11.34 7.96
C GLY A 15 5.78 -12.19 9.22
N ASP A 16 4.57 -12.51 9.61
CA ASP A 16 4.26 -13.39 10.73
C ASP A 16 4.11 -14.84 10.24
N ASP A 17 4.64 -15.80 10.99
CA ASP A 17 4.57 -17.23 10.64
C ASP A 17 3.19 -17.86 10.96
N GLY A 18 2.33 -17.15 11.68
CA GLY A 18 1.02 -17.60 12.09
C GLY A 18 1.02 -18.45 13.36
N THR A 19 2.14 -18.49 14.10
CA THR A 19 2.26 -19.18 15.38
C THR A 19 1.90 -18.24 16.52
N LEU A 20 0.70 -18.38 17.08
CA LEU A 20 0.17 -17.47 18.09
C LEU A 20 0.90 -17.44 19.44
N LYS A 21 1.83 -18.36 19.66
CA LYS A 21 2.50 -18.54 20.96
C LYS A 21 3.85 -17.84 21.08
N ASN A 22 4.43 -17.43 19.97
CA ASN A 22 5.76 -16.79 19.91
C ASN A 22 5.73 -15.27 19.73
N GLY A 23 4.54 -14.66 19.68
CA GLY A 23 4.36 -13.24 19.39
C GLY A 23 4.38 -12.96 17.89
N SER A 24 4.38 -11.69 17.51
CA SER A 24 4.46 -11.30 16.10
C SER A 24 5.91 -11.15 15.66
N GLU A 25 6.29 -11.88 14.61
CA GLU A 25 7.61 -11.79 13.95
C GLU A 25 7.62 -10.77 12.82
N ARG A 26 6.49 -10.16 12.58
CA ARG A 26 6.35 -9.11 11.55
C ARG A 26 7.18 -7.89 11.92
N MET A 27 7.99 -7.44 10.96
CA MET A 27 8.79 -6.23 11.12
C MET A 27 7.91 -5.04 11.54
N PRO A 28 8.19 -4.39 12.69
CA PRO A 28 7.44 -3.21 13.10
C PRO A 28 7.75 -2.01 12.19
N SER A 29 6.77 -1.14 11.98
CA SER A 29 6.99 0.14 11.31
C SER A 29 7.69 1.11 12.26
N ILE A 30 8.93 1.45 11.95
CA ILE A 30 9.72 2.41 12.75
C ILE A 30 9.53 3.83 12.23
N ALA A 31 9.28 3.99 10.94
CA ALA A 31 9.09 5.29 10.31
C ALA A 31 7.83 5.30 9.45
N PRO A 32 6.76 5.94 9.90
CA PRO A 32 5.50 5.99 9.15
C PRO A 32 5.57 6.88 7.90
N TRP A 33 6.70 7.53 7.63
CA TRP A 33 6.83 8.56 6.60
C TRP A 33 7.54 8.07 5.32
N ALA A 34 7.88 6.79 5.23
CA ALA A 34 8.48 6.25 4.02
C ALA A 34 7.46 6.27 2.87
N LYS A 35 7.86 6.86 1.74
CA LYS A 35 7.07 6.88 0.52
C LYS A 35 7.95 6.47 -0.65
N PHE A 36 7.72 5.29 -1.20
CA PHE A 36 8.41 4.78 -2.38
C PHE A 36 7.46 4.40 -3.53
N THR A 37 6.16 4.22 -3.24
CA THR A 37 5.07 4.20 -4.22
C THR A 37 3.95 5.12 -3.75
N SER A 38 2.95 5.38 -4.58
CA SER A 38 1.91 6.36 -4.28
C SER A 38 0.68 5.76 -3.63
N PHE A 39 0.62 4.43 -3.50
CA PHE A 39 -0.46 3.75 -2.80
C PHE A 39 0.10 2.82 -1.71
N MET A 40 0.58 1.62 -2.05
CA MET A 40 1.03 0.61 -1.09
C MET A 40 2.25 1.04 -0.28
N GLY A 41 3.21 1.68 -0.90
CA GLY A 41 4.42 2.21 -0.26
C GLY A 41 4.28 3.63 0.25
N SER A 42 3.05 4.12 0.46
CA SER A 42 2.79 5.46 0.97
C SER A 42 2.33 5.40 2.43
N ALA A 43 3.19 5.82 3.34
CA ALA A 43 2.83 5.93 4.76
C ALA A 43 1.88 7.10 5.06
N ASN A 44 1.74 8.05 4.12
CA ASN A 44 0.89 9.22 4.26
C ASN A 44 -0.54 8.96 3.81
N PHE A 45 -1.15 7.92 4.32
CA PHE A 45 -2.55 7.71 4.08
C PHE A 45 -3.38 8.53 5.09
N TYR A 46 -3.59 9.81 4.78
CA TYR A 46 -4.53 10.67 5.50
C TYR A 46 -5.67 11.05 4.54
N PRO A 47 -6.92 11.12 4.98
CA PRO A 47 -7.37 11.43 6.33
C PRO A 47 -8.12 10.31 7.06
N THR A 48 -8.19 9.10 6.56
CA THR A 48 -9.18 8.14 7.08
C THR A 48 -8.65 7.15 8.10
N GLY A 49 -7.35 7.04 8.30
CA GLY A 49 -6.78 6.03 9.19
C GLY A 49 -7.12 4.58 8.82
N PHE A 50 -7.72 4.37 7.65
CA PHE A 50 -8.15 3.07 7.19
C PHE A 50 -7.19 2.55 6.13
N ASN A 51 -6.52 1.51 6.48
CA ASN A 51 -5.69 0.73 5.59
C ASN A 51 -6.58 -0.34 4.94
N ASP A 52 -7.25 0.01 3.87
CA ASP A 52 -8.16 -0.90 3.20
C ASP A 52 -7.42 -2.09 2.56
N ILE A 53 -6.20 -1.91 2.14
CA ILE A 53 -5.30 -2.99 1.73
C ILE A 53 -3.98 -2.64 2.37
N GLY A 54 -3.58 -3.35 3.42
CA GLY A 54 -2.31 -3.24 4.11
C GLY A 54 -1.41 -2.13 3.60
N THR A 55 -1.72 -0.88 3.84
CA THR A 55 -0.94 0.29 3.41
C THR A 55 0.43 0.32 4.09
N ASN A 56 0.82 -0.81 4.58
CA ASN A 56 2.06 -1.06 5.24
C ASN A 56 2.88 -2.01 4.39
N TYR A 57 4.06 -1.58 4.01
CA TYR A 57 5.09 -2.48 3.45
C TYR A 57 5.50 -3.59 4.43
N GLN A 58 4.98 -3.60 5.66
CA GLN A 58 5.19 -4.65 6.67
C GLN A 58 4.64 -5.99 6.18
N GLY A 59 5.45 -7.01 6.30
CA GLY A 59 5.07 -8.33 5.85
C GLY A 59 4.95 -8.43 4.34
N THR A 60 5.77 -7.67 3.60
CA THR A 60 5.82 -7.72 2.13
C THR A 60 7.26 -7.69 1.62
N TRP A 61 7.45 -8.17 0.42
CA TRP A 61 8.64 -7.92 -0.37
C TRP A 61 8.24 -7.52 -1.79
N GLY A 62 9.13 -6.87 -2.49
CA GLY A 62 8.88 -6.56 -3.88
C GLY A 62 10.03 -5.88 -4.59
N LEU A 63 9.79 -5.67 -5.87
CA LEU A 63 10.70 -5.00 -6.78
C LEU A 63 9.92 -3.98 -7.60
N GLY A 64 10.55 -2.87 -7.90
CA GLY A 64 9.97 -1.85 -8.76
C GLY A 64 10.98 -1.20 -9.66
N CYS A 65 10.46 -0.60 -10.72
CA CYS A 65 11.20 0.32 -11.57
C CYS A 65 10.50 1.67 -11.60
N GLN A 66 11.27 2.71 -11.84
CA GLN A 66 10.75 4.08 -11.93
C GLN A 66 11.51 4.88 -12.98
N VAL A 67 10.84 5.90 -13.48
CA VAL A 67 11.47 7.04 -14.15
C VAL A 67 10.99 8.27 -13.41
N ARG A 68 11.92 9.02 -12.81
CA ARG A 68 11.62 10.23 -12.05
C ARG A 68 12.18 11.47 -12.77
N ASP A 69 11.75 12.63 -12.32
CA ASP A 69 12.21 13.91 -12.83
C ASP A 69 11.98 14.09 -14.35
N ILE A 70 10.90 13.50 -14.87
CA ILE A 70 10.45 13.72 -16.24
C ILE A 70 9.84 15.14 -16.30
N SER A 71 10.38 16.01 -17.14
CA SER A 71 9.89 17.38 -17.28
C SER A 71 9.81 17.79 -18.76
N PHE A 72 8.62 18.16 -19.18
CA PHE A 72 8.34 18.71 -20.51
C PHE A 72 7.95 20.19 -20.46
N VAL A 73 7.59 20.67 -19.27
CA VAL A 73 7.16 22.04 -18.98
C VAL A 73 7.90 22.51 -17.73
N ASP A 74 8.32 23.77 -17.71
CA ASP A 74 9.00 24.35 -16.54
C ASP A 74 8.13 24.20 -15.28
N ASP A 75 8.79 23.94 -14.16
CA ASP A 75 8.17 23.77 -12.85
C ASP A 75 7.21 22.57 -12.72
N LEU A 76 7.04 21.75 -13.77
CA LEU A 76 6.21 20.55 -13.76
C LEU A 76 7.08 19.31 -13.91
N THR A 77 7.07 18.45 -12.91
CA THR A 77 7.80 17.19 -12.90
C THR A 77 6.86 16.01 -12.78
N HIS A 78 7.21 14.91 -13.42
CA HIS A 78 6.47 13.67 -13.36
C HIS A 78 7.36 12.53 -12.86
N VAL A 79 6.72 11.58 -12.20
CA VAL A 79 7.34 10.31 -11.79
C VAL A 79 6.42 9.17 -12.20
N PHE A 80 6.95 8.24 -12.96
CA PHE A 80 6.27 7.01 -13.29
C PHE A 80 6.92 5.84 -12.54
N ARG A 81 6.09 4.95 -11.94
CA ARG A 81 6.56 3.76 -11.23
C ARG A 81 5.72 2.54 -11.57
N VAL A 82 6.36 1.41 -11.60
CA VAL A 82 5.71 0.09 -11.58
C VAL A 82 6.36 -0.73 -10.49
N ALA A 83 5.56 -1.34 -9.62
CA ALA A 83 6.05 -2.13 -8.50
C ALA A 83 5.26 -3.44 -8.39
N TYR A 84 5.99 -4.55 -8.23
CA TYR A 84 5.44 -5.84 -7.86
C TYR A 84 5.54 -6.03 -6.36
N TRP A 85 4.44 -6.46 -5.75
CA TRP A 85 4.30 -6.71 -4.32
C TRP A 85 3.94 -8.15 -4.06
N ARG A 86 4.51 -8.75 -3.04
CA ARG A 86 4.13 -10.06 -2.53
C ARG A 86 4.20 -10.08 -1.02
N GLY A 87 3.23 -10.77 -0.39
CA GLY A 87 3.20 -10.94 1.05
C GLY A 87 4.26 -11.90 1.56
N THR A 88 4.65 -11.71 2.81
CA THR A 88 5.54 -12.61 3.58
C THR A 88 4.86 -13.20 4.81
N ASN A 89 3.60 -12.80 5.08
CA ASN A 89 2.82 -13.39 6.18
C ASN A 89 2.33 -14.79 5.81
N SER A 90 2.25 -15.68 6.79
CA SER A 90 1.63 -16.99 6.62
C SER A 90 0.15 -16.85 6.27
N THR A 91 -0.36 -17.77 5.43
CA THR A 91 -1.78 -17.84 5.12
C THR A 91 -2.66 -18.16 6.33
N SER A 92 -2.11 -18.85 7.34
CA SER A 92 -2.81 -19.14 8.60
C SER A 92 -3.08 -17.88 9.42
N MET A 93 -2.27 -16.83 9.24
CA MET A 93 -2.46 -15.55 9.90
C MET A 93 -3.75 -14.86 9.41
N ALA A 94 -4.08 -14.94 8.13
CA ALA A 94 -5.32 -14.39 7.59
C ALA A 94 -6.54 -15.07 8.23
N LYS A 95 -6.50 -16.40 8.35
CA LYS A 95 -7.58 -17.19 9.00
C LYS A 95 -7.74 -16.84 10.47
N TYR A 96 -6.64 -16.63 11.17
CA TYR A 96 -6.67 -16.24 12.56
C TYR A 96 -7.18 -14.81 12.77
N ALA A 97 -6.70 -13.87 11.95
CA ALA A 97 -7.14 -12.48 12.00
C ALA A 97 -8.65 -12.36 11.78
N SER A 98 -9.19 -13.14 10.86
CA SER A 98 -10.63 -13.16 10.57
C SER A 98 -11.48 -13.79 11.68
N SER A 99 -10.91 -14.70 12.48
CA SER A 99 -11.63 -15.42 13.55
C SER A 99 -11.72 -14.64 14.88
N ARG A 100 -11.04 -13.50 14.99
CA ARG A 100 -10.99 -12.71 16.21
C ARG A 100 -11.32 -11.24 15.99
N ASP A 101 -12.28 -10.74 16.77
CA ASP A 101 -12.60 -9.30 16.89
C ASP A 101 -11.44 -8.44 17.41
N SER A 102 -10.31 -9.08 17.75
CA SER A 102 -9.16 -8.46 18.45
C SER A 102 -8.24 -7.62 17.57
N TRP A 103 -8.51 -7.51 16.28
CA TRP A 103 -7.80 -6.59 15.37
C TRP A 103 -8.39 -5.19 15.38
N ASN A 104 -9.25 -4.90 16.35
CA ASN A 104 -9.68 -3.55 16.68
C ASN A 104 -8.48 -2.75 17.18
N TYR A 105 -7.76 -2.11 16.29
CA TYR A 105 -6.89 -1.00 16.67
C TYR A 105 -7.77 0.15 17.15
N GLY A 106 -8.15 0.13 18.45
CA GLY A 106 -8.47 1.29 19.27
C GLY A 106 -9.45 2.34 18.74
N VAL A 107 -10.22 2.05 17.71
CA VAL A 107 -11.23 2.95 17.18
C VAL A 107 -12.57 2.29 17.39
N ASP A 108 -13.16 2.57 18.52
CA ASP A 108 -14.35 1.94 19.10
C ASP A 108 -15.64 1.94 18.26
N GLN A 109 -15.61 2.29 17.00
CA GLN A 109 -16.86 2.47 16.27
C GLN A 109 -16.91 1.93 14.85
N ILE A 110 -15.88 1.26 14.37
CA ILE A 110 -15.96 0.64 13.05
C ILE A 110 -15.70 -0.84 13.22
N PRO A 111 -16.76 -1.64 13.31
CA PRO A 111 -16.62 -3.07 13.32
C PRO A 111 -15.91 -3.49 12.04
N ASN A 112 -14.91 -4.33 12.16
CA ASN A 112 -14.38 -5.10 11.04
C ASN A 112 -13.39 -4.42 10.11
N LYS A 113 -12.50 -3.56 10.61
CA LYS A 113 -11.41 -3.01 9.78
C LYS A 113 -10.03 -3.42 10.29
N ALA A 114 -9.79 -4.71 10.30
CA ALA A 114 -8.42 -5.20 10.32
C ALA A 114 -7.80 -4.89 8.96
N GLY A 115 -6.63 -4.24 8.95
CA GLY A 115 -5.88 -4.07 7.72
C GLY A 115 -5.60 -5.44 7.11
N ILE A 116 -5.82 -5.58 5.81
CA ILE A 116 -5.49 -6.79 5.09
C ILE A 116 -3.98 -6.84 4.93
N TYR A 117 -3.36 -7.84 5.53
CA TYR A 117 -1.95 -8.10 5.34
C TYR A 117 -1.77 -9.13 4.24
N LEU A 118 -0.96 -8.81 3.26
CA LEU A 118 -0.65 -9.75 2.19
C LEU A 118 0.02 -11.00 2.75
N THR A 119 -0.45 -12.14 2.33
CA THR A 119 0.14 -13.44 2.65
C THR A 119 1.09 -13.92 1.56
N THR A 120 1.79 -15.02 1.80
CA THR A 120 2.72 -15.62 0.82
C THR A 120 2.03 -16.06 -0.48
N GLU A 121 0.71 -16.13 -0.50
CA GLU A 121 -0.08 -16.46 -1.70
C GLU A 121 -0.65 -15.21 -2.41
N ASP A 122 -0.49 -14.03 -1.81
CA ASP A 122 -1.02 -12.78 -2.35
C ASP A 122 0.05 -12.01 -3.11
N SER A 123 -0.33 -11.44 -4.24
CA SER A 123 0.52 -10.51 -4.99
C SER A 123 -0.27 -9.37 -5.60
N LEU A 124 0.40 -8.25 -5.85
CA LEU A 124 -0.17 -7.06 -6.47
C LEU A 124 0.82 -6.49 -7.48
N ILE A 125 0.31 -5.81 -8.50
CA ILE A 125 1.11 -4.96 -9.38
C ILE A 125 0.56 -3.55 -9.25
N GLU A 126 1.41 -2.62 -8.84
CA GLU A 126 1.05 -1.22 -8.66
C GLU A 126 1.69 -0.37 -9.75
N PHE A 127 0.88 0.48 -10.38
CA PHE A 127 1.28 1.50 -11.32
C PHE A 127 1.04 2.87 -10.70
N ASN A 128 2.02 3.76 -10.79
CA ASN A 128 1.88 5.13 -10.32
C ASN A 128 2.25 6.12 -11.42
N LEU A 129 1.50 7.21 -11.47
CA LEU A 129 1.85 8.41 -12.22
C LEU A 129 1.64 9.60 -11.30
N ASP A 130 2.73 10.18 -10.83
CA ASP A 130 2.70 11.34 -9.97
C ASP A 130 3.16 12.56 -10.73
N SER A 131 2.48 13.67 -10.54
CA SER A 131 2.77 14.94 -11.18
C SER A 131 2.86 16.03 -10.13
N TYR A 132 3.91 16.82 -10.17
CA TYR A 132 4.18 17.86 -9.18
C TYR A 132 4.46 19.17 -9.91
N TYR A 133 3.66 20.19 -9.60
CA TYR A 133 3.79 21.52 -10.14
C TYR A 133 4.21 22.51 -9.05
N GLN A 134 5.36 23.15 -9.21
CA GLN A 134 5.85 24.20 -8.34
C GLN A 134 5.26 25.53 -8.78
N MET A 135 4.10 25.90 -8.21
CA MET A 135 3.36 27.09 -8.62
C MET A 135 4.03 28.40 -8.17
N TYR A 136 4.59 28.39 -6.96
CA TYR A 136 5.37 29.47 -6.38
C TYR A 136 6.51 28.87 -5.56
N GLU A 137 7.51 29.68 -5.16
CA GLU A 137 8.65 29.21 -4.34
C GLU A 137 8.21 28.39 -3.12
N ASN A 138 7.06 28.72 -2.56
CA ASN A 138 6.52 28.14 -1.33
C ASN A 138 5.22 27.34 -1.54
N LEU A 139 4.70 27.21 -2.76
CA LEU A 139 3.45 26.48 -3.05
C LEU A 139 3.66 25.42 -4.12
N LYS A 140 3.44 24.17 -3.73
CA LYS A 140 3.49 23.00 -4.59
C LYS A 140 2.11 22.34 -4.71
N ILE A 141 1.71 22.00 -5.91
CA ILE A 141 0.50 21.22 -6.19
C ILE A 141 0.95 19.83 -6.61
N GLY A 142 0.38 18.79 -6.01
CA GLY A 142 0.67 17.39 -6.35
C GLY A 142 -0.59 16.64 -6.76
N LEU A 143 -0.51 15.94 -7.87
CA LEU A 143 -1.51 14.97 -8.33
C LEU A 143 -0.84 13.59 -8.35
N GLU A 144 -1.37 12.64 -7.60
CA GLU A 144 -0.88 11.27 -7.53
C GLU A 144 -1.97 10.30 -8.00
N LEU A 145 -1.64 9.53 -9.01
CA LEU A 145 -2.49 8.50 -9.57
C LEU A 145 -1.88 7.15 -9.27
N ALA A 146 -2.68 6.23 -8.75
CA ALA A 146 -2.28 4.85 -8.56
C ALA A 146 -3.35 3.89 -9.08
N TYR A 147 -2.89 2.80 -9.68
CA TYR A 147 -3.72 1.68 -10.10
C TYR A 147 -3.07 0.38 -9.65
N ILE A 148 -3.86 -0.50 -9.04
CA ILE A 148 -3.40 -1.79 -8.53
C ILE A 148 -4.16 -2.89 -9.23
N ILE A 149 -3.41 -3.75 -9.93
CA ILE A 149 -3.90 -5.05 -10.36
C ILE A 149 -3.82 -5.98 -9.15
N ASN A 150 -4.99 -6.42 -8.71
CA ASN A 150 -5.13 -7.24 -7.52
C ASN A 150 -5.11 -8.73 -7.87
N ASN A 151 -4.16 -9.46 -7.30
CA ASN A 151 -4.05 -10.89 -7.41
C ASN A 151 -3.93 -11.55 -6.02
N MET A 152 -4.87 -11.23 -5.14
CA MET A 152 -4.99 -11.86 -3.83
C MET A 152 -5.57 -13.27 -3.97
N SER A 153 -5.11 -14.18 -3.13
CA SER A 153 -5.55 -15.57 -3.11
C SER A 153 -6.99 -15.66 -2.64
N HIS A 154 -7.87 -16.14 -3.54
CA HIS A 154 -9.26 -16.36 -3.23
C HIS A 154 -9.43 -17.37 -2.09
N ASP A 155 -8.63 -18.44 -2.09
CA ASP A 155 -8.76 -19.53 -1.13
C ASP A 155 -8.35 -19.12 0.29
N VAL A 156 -7.39 -18.19 0.41
CA VAL A 156 -6.97 -17.65 1.70
C VAL A 156 -8.05 -16.73 2.27
N TRP A 157 -8.64 -15.90 1.43
CA TRP A 157 -9.55 -14.84 1.88
C TRP A 157 -11.03 -15.23 1.87
N GLN A 158 -11.40 -16.30 1.17
CA GLN A 158 -12.78 -16.82 1.13
C GLN A 158 -13.23 -17.45 2.46
N ASP A 159 -12.31 -18.13 3.15
CA ASP A 159 -12.58 -18.76 4.46
C ASP A 159 -12.53 -17.78 5.64
N SER A 160 -12.08 -16.55 5.40
CA SER A 160 -12.17 -15.50 6.40
C SER A 160 -13.65 -15.16 6.58
N ASP A 161 -14.19 -15.64 7.66
CA ASP A 161 -15.60 -15.73 7.97
C ASP A 161 -16.44 -14.58 7.39
N LYS A 162 -17.52 -14.97 6.81
CA LYS A 162 -18.72 -14.35 6.26
C LYS A 162 -19.03 -12.88 6.56
N THR A 163 -18.30 -12.22 7.44
CA THR A 163 -18.51 -10.84 7.88
C THR A 163 -17.63 -9.81 7.16
N TYR A 164 -16.46 -10.19 6.61
CA TYR A 164 -15.51 -9.22 6.06
C TYR A 164 -15.45 -9.18 4.55
N PHE A 165 -15.57 -10.32 3.91
CA PHE A 165 -15.62 -10.46 2.47
C PHE A 165 -16.85 -11.27 2.09
N SER A 166 -18.02 -10.71 2.33
CA SER A 166 -19.29 -11.33 1.93
C SER A 166 -19.37 -11.62 0.42
N ASN A 167 -18.40 -11.12 -0.34
CA ASN A 167 -18.20 -11.44 -1.75
C ASN A 167 -16.73 -11.72 -2.00
N ALA A 168 -16.37 -12.99 -2.17
CA ALA A 168 -15.07 -13.41 -2.64
C ALA A 168 -14.63 -12.75 -3.97
N SER A 169 -15.56 -12.17 -4.72
CA SER A 169 -15.29 -11.33 -5.87
C SER A 169 -14.56 -10.03 -5.55
N MET A 170 -14.68 -9.50 -4.33
CA MET A 170 -14.00 -8.27 -3.94
C MET A 170 -12.49 -8.44 -3.77
N ALA A 171 -12.04 -9.63 -3.38
CA ALA A 171 -10.60 -9.93 -3.26
C ALA A 171 -9.86 -9.88 -4.62
N LYS A 172 -10.58 -9.87 -5.73
CA LYS A 172 -10.03 -9.82 -7.09
C LYS A 172 -10.33 -8.52 -7.83
N GLN A 173 -10.90 -7.53 -7.16
CA GLN A 173 -11.15 -6.25 -7.81
C GLN A 173 -9.88 -5.41 -7.84
N ASP A 174 -9.60 -4.85 -9.00
CA ASP A 174 -8.56 -3.85 -9.14
C ASP A 174 -8.96 -2.58 -8.42
N VAL A 175 -7.95 -1.87 -7.93
CA VAL A 175 -8.14 -0.65 -7.13
C VAL A 175 -7.43 0.51 -7.79
N TRP A 176 -8.05 1.67 -7.77
CA TRP A 176 -7.43 2.91 -8.21
C TRP A 176 -7.53 3.99 -7.14
N ARG A 177 -6.59 4.90 -7.15
CA ARG A 177 -6.54 6.03 -6.23
C ARG A 177 -6.11 7.29 -6.97
N VAL A 178 -6.79 8.39 -6.66
CA VAL A 178 -6.39 9.74 -7.06
C VAL A 178 -6.22 10.58 -5.81
N THR A 179 -5.08 11.22 -5.68
CA THR A 179 -4.80 12.15 -4.58
C THR A 179 -4.36 13.48 -5.17
N LEU A 180 -5.05 14.55 -4.78
CA LEU A 180 -4.66 15.93 -5.06
C LEU A 180 -4.29 16.59 -3.72
N TYR A 181 -3.15 17.24 -3.67
CA TYR A 181 -2.75 17.98 -2.47
C TYR A 181 -2.07 19.30 -2.80
N PHE A 182 -2.06 20.18 -1.84
CA PHE A 182 -1.39 21.47 -1.87
C PHE A 182 -0.40 21.52 -0.71
N GLY A 183 0.87 21.68 -1.02
CA GLY A 183 1.93 21.84 -0.03
C GLY A 183 2.38 23.27 0.04
N TYR A 184 2.30 23.89 1.23
CA TYR A 184 2.79 25.23 1.47
C TYR A 184 3.90 25.19 2.52
N SER A 185 5.03 25.84 2.24
CA SER A 185 6.16 25.99 3.18
C SER A 185 6.35 27.44 3.57
N PHE A 186 6.61 27.69 4.86
CA PHE A 186 6.87 29.03 5.38
C PHE A 186 8.35 29.25 5.58
#